data_ca9842d8297e1acc5b24bd4cd246a507
#
_entry.id   ca9842d8297e1acc5b24bd4cd246a507
#
_cell.length_a   1.000
_cell.length_b   1.000
_cell.length_c   1.000
_cell.angle_alpha   90.00
_cell.angle_beta   90.00
_cell.angle_gamma   90.00
#
_symmetry.space_group_name_H-M   'P 1'
#
loop_
_entity.id
_entity.type
_entity.pdbx_description
1 polymer ?
#
loop_
_entity_poly.entity_id
_entity_poly.type
_entity_poly.pdbx_seq_one_letter_code
_entity_poly.pdbx_strand_id
1 'polypeptide(L)'
;MSTIWKPSVTVAAIIEKDGKFLLVEEETSDGIRFNQPAGHLDPHESLVDAVSREALEETAHEFHPDALVGVYMSRYQSSRTGEDVTYLRFAFAGAVGMVHDRPLDTGILRAVWLGYEEIVALSDKHRSPLVLQCIDDYLRGRRLPLSAIYTHPSVIEPGHA
;
A
#
# COMPACT_ATOMS: atom_id res chain seq x y z
N MET A 1 -7.83 -14.06 30.15
CA MET A 1 -8.05 -12.70 29.63
C MET A 1 -8.40 -12.79 28.15
N SER A 2 -9.44 -12.12 27.74
CA SER A 2 -9.76 -12.04 26.31
C SER A 2 -8.75 -11.13 25.60
N THR A 3 -8.20 -11.62 24.49
CA THR A 3 -7.34 -10.82 23.63
C THR A 3 -8.20 -9.85 22.82
N ILE A 4 -7.88 -8.57 22.85
CA ILE A 4 -8.54 -7.59 21.99
C ILE A 4 -8.15 -7.90 20.55
N TRP A 5 -9.16 -8.09 19.69
CA TRP A 5 -8.92 -8.29 18.26
C TRP A 5 -8.30 -7.05 17.62
N LYS A 6 -7.36 -7.27 16.72
CA LYS A 6 -6.65 -6.19 16.02
C LYS A 6 -6.64 -6.46 14.51
N PRO A 7 -6.96 -5.47 13.69
CA PRO A 7 -6.73 -5.58 12.27
C PRO A 7 -5.24 -5.45 11.93
N SER A 8 -4.87 -5.89 10.75
CA SER A 8 -3.56 -5.60 10.18
C SER A 8 -3.59 -4.24 9.50
N VAL A 9 -2.80 -3.30 10.02
CA VAL A 9 -2.70 -1.95 9.45
C VAL A 9 -1.69 -1.95 8.32
N THR A 10 -2.12 -1.47 7.16
CA THR A 10 -1.30 -1.38 5.95
C THR A 10 -1.36 0.03 5.35
N VAL A 11 -0.35 0.35 4.57
CA VAL A 11 -0.27 1.58 3.77
C VAL A 11 -0.12 1.22 2.31
N ALA A 12 -0.62 2.07 1.42
CA ALA A 12 -0.51 1.86 -0.02
C ALA A 12 -0.25 3.19 -0.74
N ALA A 13 0.60 3.15 -1.76
CA ALA A 13 0.95 4.29 -2.58
C ALA A 13 0.20 4.24 -3.91
N ILE A 14 -0.57 5.29 -4.22
CA ILE A 14 -1.19 5.47 -5.52
C ILE A 14 -0.34 6.46 -6.29
N ILE A 15 0.39 5.96 -7.26
CA ILE A 15 1.40 6.71 -8.00
C ILE A 15 1.00 6.75 -9.47
N GLU A 16 0.66 7.92 -9.97
CA GLU A 16 0.34 8.15 -11.37
C GLU A 16 1.43 9.00 -12.02
N LYS A 17 1.83 8.61 -13.22
CA LYS A 17 2.71 9.38 -14.08
C LYS A 17 2.35 9.12 -15.54
N ASP A 18 2.14 10.20 -16.29
CA ASP A 18 1.82 10.12 -17.73
C ASP A 18 0.62 9.18 -18.04
N GLY A 19 -0.41 9.22 -17.20
CA GLY A 19 -1.61 8.41 -17.36
C GLY A 19 -1.47 6.94 -16.98
N LYS A 20 -0.35 6.55 -16.39
CA LYS A 20 -0.10 5.18 -15.92
C LYS A 20 0.12 5.16 -14.41
N PHE A 21 -0.24 4.04 -13.80
CA PHE A 21 -0.05 3.79 -12.38
C PHE A 21 1.07 2.81 -12.14
N LEU A 22 1.88 3.07 -11.11
CA LEU A 22 2.94 2.16 -10.69
C LEU A 22 2.35 1.08 -9.79
N LEU A 23 2.38 -0.15 -10.25
CA LEU A 23 1.98 -1.33 -9.50
C LEU A 23 3.15 -2.27 -9.30
N VAL A 24 3.00 -3.20 -8.36
CA VAL A 24 3.92 -4.31 -8.16
C VAL A 24 3.26 -5.61 -8.59
N GLU A 25 4.05 -6.48 -9.20
CA GLU A 25 3.70 -7.86 -9.45
C GLU A 25 4.42 -8.71 -8.41
N GLU A 26 3.65 -9.41 -7.60
CA GLU A 26 4.18 -10.12 -6.43
C GLU A 26 3.77 -11.59 -6.42
N GLU A 27 4.67 -12.41 -5.91
CA GLU A 27 4.40 -13.82 -5.65
C GLU A 27 3.71 -13.98 -4.30
N THR A 28 2.55 -14.64 -4.33
CA THR A 28 1.73 -14.85 -3.13
C THR A 28 1.40 -16.32 -2.96
N SER A 29 0.83 -16.68 -1.82
CA SER A 29 0.33 -18.04 -1.58
C SER A 29 -0.77 -18.46 -2.58
N ASP A 30 -1.45 -17.50 -3.19
CA ASP A 30 -2.50 -17.72 -4.18
C ASP A 30 -2.04 -17.47 -5.63
N GLY A 31 -0.73 -17.51 -5.87
CA GLY A 31 -0.11 -17.24 -7.17
C GLY A 31 0.33 -15.79 -7.32
N ILE A 32 0.62 -15.39 -8.54
CA ILE A 32 1.08 -14.04 -8.87
C ILE A 32 -0.10 -13.07 -8.82
N ARG A 33 0.09 -11.95 -8.13
CA ARG A 33 -0.92 -10.90 -7.96
C ARG A 33 -0.33 -9.52 -8.21
N PHE A 34 -1.21 -8.59 -8.57
CA PHE A 34 -0.89 -7.17 -8.71
C PHE A 34 -1.45 -6.39 -7.52
N ASN A 35 -0.68 -5.43 -7.05
CA ASN A 35 -1.06 -4.54 -5.95
C ASN A 35 -0.44 -3.16 -6.16
N GLN A 36 -0.95 -2.14 -5.47
CA GLN A 36 -0.15 -0.94 -5.27
C GLN A 36 1.12 -1.30 -4.51
N PRO A 37 2.18 -0.49 -4.58
CA PRO A 37 3.23 -0.56 -3.59
C PRO A 37 2.61 -0.40 -2.21
N ALA A 38 2.70 -1.44 -1.38
CA ALA A 38 1.94 -1.51 -0.14
C ALA A 38 2.56 -2.50 0.84
N GLY A 39 2.38 -2.26 2.13
CA GLY A 39 2.83 -3.18 3.15
C GLY A 39 2.36 -2.78 4.54
N HIS A 40 2.83 -3.52 5.54
CA HIS A 40 2.44 -3.32 6.92
C HIS A 40 3.12 -2.11 7.56
N LEU A 41 2.38 -1.45 8.45
CA LEU A 41 2.96 -0.46 9.35
C LEU A 41 3.95 -1.14 10.30
N ASP A 42 5.15 -0.61 10.39
CA ASP A 42 6.16 -1.07 11.33
C ASP A 42 6.12 -0.26 12.65
N PRO A 43 6.64 -0.82 13.75
CA PRO A 43 6.80 -0.04 14.98
C PRO A 43 7.65 1.20 14.75
N HIS A 44 7.34 2.27 15.47
CA HIS A 44 8.12 3.51 15.50
C HIS A 44 8.17 4.30 14.19
N GLU A 45 7.15 4.15 13.34
CA GLU A 45 7.01 4.97 12.14
C GLU A 45 5.61 5.57 12.03
N SER A 46 5.52 6.73 11.36
CA SER A 46 4.23 7.30 10.96
C SER A 46 3.68 6.59 9.74
N LEU A 47 2.39 6.73 9.47
CA LEU A 47 1.78 6.19 8.25
C LEU A 47 2.42 6.77 6.98
N VAL A 48 2.78 8.05 7.01
CA VAL A 48 3.43 8.74 5.89
C VAL A 48 4.83 8.16 5.64
N ASP A 49 5.60 7.95 6.69
CA ASP A 49 6.93 7.33 6.57
C ASP A 49 6.83 5.88 6.12
N ALA A 50 5.84 5.16 6.61
CA ALA A 50 5.60 3.77 6.23
C ALA A 50 5.34 3.63 4.72
N VAL A 51 4.48 4.47 4.14
CA VAL A 51 4.17 4.38 2.70
C VAL A 51 5.37 4.75 1.84
N SER A 52 6.18 5.72 2.26
CA SER A 52 7.43 6.07 1.57
C SER A 52 8.43 4.92 1.61
N ARG A 53 8.56 4.27 2.75
CA ARG A 53 9.42 3.09 2.93
C ARG A 53 8.98 1.93 2.04
N GLU A 54 7.70 1.57 2.08
CA GLU A 54 7.16 0.46 1.28
C GLU A 54 7.32 0.72 -0.22
N ALA A 55 7.04 1.92 -0.69
CA ALA A 55 7.24 2.26 -2.10
C ALA A 55 8.70 2.10 -2.53
N LEU A 56 9.64 2.53 -1.70
CA LEU A 56 11.07 2.39 -1.97
C LEU A 56 11.50 0.92 -1.97
N GLU A 57 11.07 0.14 -1.00
CA GLU A 57 11.42 -1.27 -0.86
C GLU A 57 10.87 -2.13 -2.01
N GLU A 58 9.65 -1.84 -2.45
CA GLU A 58 8.96 -2.65 -3.45
C GLU A 58 9.18 -2.17 -4.89
N THR A 59 9.54 -0.92 -5.11
CA THR A 59 9.66 -0.35 -6.47
C THR A 59 10.98 0.34 -6.75
N ALA A 60 11.85 0.49 -5.77
CA ALA A 60 13.08 1.27 -5.84
C ALA A 60 12.86 2.77 -6.15
N HIS A 61 11.62 3.24 -6.11
CA HIS A 61 11.28 4.65 -6.32
C HIS A 61 11.11 5.36 -4.98
N GLU A 62 11.69 6.54 -4.86
CA GLU A 62 11.30 7.47 -3.80
C GLU A 62 9.86 7.88 -4.03
N PHE A 63 9.09 7.94 -2.95
CA PHE A 63 7.70 8.37 -2.97
C PHE A 63 7.49 9.47 -1.95
N HIS A 64 6.91 10.57 -2.41
CA HIS A 64 6.61 11.74 -1.60
C HIS A 64 5.09 11.89 -1.49
N PRO A 65 4.45 11.35 -0.44
CA PRO A 65 3.00 11.47 -0.28
C PRO A 65 2.62 12.93 -0.04
N ASP A 66 1.54 13.37 -0.68
CA ASP A 66 1.00 14.73 -0.54
C ASP A 66 -0.45 14.77 -0.10
N ALA A 67 -1.17 13.65 -0.20
CA ALA A 67 -2.56 13.55 0.21
C ALA A 67 -2.94 12.13 0.64
N LEU A 68 -3.91 12.04 1.55
CA LEU A 68 -4.60 10.78 1.84
C LEU A 68 -5.77 10.64 0.86
N VAL A 69 -5.81 9.55 0.11
CA VAL A 69 -6.93 9.26 -0.79
C VAL A 69 -8.11 8.68 -0.02
N GLY A 70 -7.84 7.79 0.91
CA GLY A 70 -8.88 7.20 1.73
C GLY A 70 -8.36 6.17 2.73
N VAL A 71 -9.30 5.70 3.55
CA VAL A 71 -9.10 4.61 4.51
C VAL A 71 -10.04 3.49 4.12
N TYR A 72 -9.50 2.29 3.98
CA TYR A 72 -10.21 1.14 3.40
C TYR A 72 -10.11 -0.07 4.30
N MET A 73 -11.15 -0.87 4.32
CA MET A 73 -11.12 -2.16 5.00
C MET A 73 -11.45 -3.27 4.01
N SER A 74 -10.73 -4.38 4.11
CA SER A 74 -11.06 -5.60 3.41
C SER A 74 -10.69 -6.81 4.27
N ARG A 75 -11.35 -7.91 4.03
CA ARG A 75 -11.10 -9.17 4.72
C ARG A 75 -10.67 -10.22 3.71
N TYR A 76 -9.57 -10.89 4.01
CA TYR A 76 -9.07 -12.01 3.25
C TYR A 76 -9.24 -13.28 4.06
N GLN A 77 -9.83 -14.28 3.44
CA GLN A 77 -9.95 -15.62 4.00
C GLN A 77 -9.41 -16.62 2.99
N SER A 78 -8.59 -17.55 3.47
CA SER A 78 -8.08 -18.65 2.66
C SER A 78 -8.52 -19.97 3.27
N SER A 79 -9.36 -20.70 2.54
CA SER A 79 -9.74 -22.07 2.92
C SER A 79 -8.54 -23.03 2.83
N ARG A 80 -7.55 -22.70 2.00
CA ARG A 80 -6.36 -23.50 1.80
C ARG A 80 -5.37 -23.41 2.95
N THR A 81 -5.17 -22.20 3.49
CA THR A 81 -4.18 -21.93 4.56
C THR A 81 -4.82 -21.73 5.93
N GLY A 82 -6.14 -21.55 6.00
CA GLY A 82 -6.85 -21.15 7.22
C GLY A 82 -6.64 -19.71 7.62
N GLU A 83 -5.98 -18.90 6.78
CA GLU A 83 -5.72 -17.50 7.05
C GLU A 83 -7.02 -16.68 7.03
N ASP A 84 -7.20 -15.83 8.02
CA ASP A 84 -8.34 -14.92 8.14
C ASP A 84 -7.84 -13.57 8.67
N VAL A 85 -7.71 -12.60 7.78
CA VAL A 85 -7.11 -11.31 8.09
C VAL A 85 -8.03 -10.18 7.65
N THR A 86 -8.29 -9.24 8.54
CA THR A 86 -8.91 -7.96 8.19
C THR A 86 -7.82 -6.92 8.07
N TYR A 87 -7.73 -6.30 6.91
CA TYR A 87 -6.80 -5.21 6.63
C TYR A 87 -7.48 -3.86 6.82
N LEU A 88 -6.77 -2.95 7.46
CA LEU A 88 -7.10 -1.54 7.52
C LEU A 88 -6.03 -0.79 6.71
N ARG A 89 -6.40 -0.34 5.51
CA ARG A 89 -5.48 0.27 4.56
C ARG A 89 -5.62 1.79 4.56
N PHE A 90 -4.48 2.47 4.65
CA PHE A 90 -4.36 3.90 4.41
C PHE A 90 -3.69 4.11 3.05
N ALA A 91 -4.43 4.67 2.09
CA ALA A 91 -3.94 4.88 0.73
C ALA A 91 -3.58 6.34 0.50
N PHE A 92 -2.36 6.57 0.01
CA PHE A 92 -1.80 7.90 -0.20
C PHE A 92 -1.56 8.15 -1.69
N ALA A 93 -1.81 9.37 -2.13
CA ALA A 93 -1.33 9.88 -3.40
C ALA A 93 -0.08 10.73 -3.19
N GLY A 94 0.74 10.83 -4.21
CA GLY A 94 1.95 11.64 -4.16
C GLY A 94 2.77 11.49 -5.43
N ALA A 95 3.96 12.09 -5.42
CA ALA A 95 4.87 12.10 -6.55
C ALA A 95 6.01 11.10 -6.35
N VAL A 96 6.50 10.53 -7.44
CA VAL A 96 7.75 9.78 -7.44
C VAL A 96 8.94 10.72 -7.54
N GLY A 97 9.99 10.38 -6.82
CA GLY A 97 11.29 11.03 -6.94
C GLY A 97 12.29 10.15 -7.68
N MET A 98 13.50 10.08 -7.15
CA MET A 98 14.60 9.31 -7.72
C MET A 98 14.32 7.82 -7.73
N VAL A 99 14.77 7.14 -8.79
CA VAL A 99 14.81 5.67 -8.84
C VAL A 99 16.19 5.21 -8.39
N HIS A 100 16.23 4.34 -7.40
CA HIS A 100 17.47 3.82 -6.83
C HIS A 100 17.86 2.50 -7.49
N ASP A 101 19.16 2.27 -7.59
CA ASP A 101 19.72 0.97 -7.99
C ASP A 101 19.81 0.06 -6.75
N ARG A 102 18.70 -0.62 -6.48
CA ARG A 102 18.60 -1.53 -5.33
C ARG A 102 17.70 -2.71 -5.66
N PRO A 103 17.93 -3.89 -5.03
CA PRO A 103 17.01 -5.00 -5.18
C PRO A 103 15.64 -4.67 -4.58
N LEU A 104 14.60 -5.22 -5.16
CA LEU A 104 13.25 -5.14 -4.62
C LEU A 104 13.08 -6.17 -3.50
N ASP A 105 12.11 -5.94 -2.64
CA ASP A 105 11.80 -6.87 -1.55
C ASP A 105 11.53 -8.28 -2.04
N THR A 106 11.85 -9.25 -1.19
CA THR A 106 11.57 -10.67 -1.47
C THR A 106 10.08 -10.88 -1.76
N GLY A 107 9.80 -11.58 -2.86
CA GLY A 107 8.44 -11.84 -3.33
C GLY A 107 7.95 -10.84 -4.38
N ILE A 108 8.57 -9.68 -4.49
CA ILE A 108 8.27 -8.72 -5.56
C ILE A 108 9.03 -9.14 -6.82
N LEU A 109 8.30 -9.45 -7.88
CA LEU A 109 8.87 -9.85 -9.15
C LEU A 109 9.31 -8.64 -9.96
N ARG A 110 8.50 -7.59 -9.99
CA ARG A 110 8.82 -6.33 -10.68
C ARG A 110 7.85 -5.21 -10.27
N ALA A 111 8.29 -3.99 -10.47
CA ALA A 111 7.43 -2.81 -10.50
C ALA A 111 7.09 -2.51 -11.96
N VAL A 112 5.83 -2.17 -12.24
CA VAL A 112 5.33 -2.00 -13.60
C VAL A 112 4.37 -0.82 -13.69
N TRP A 113 4.51 -0.03 -14.77
CA TRP A 113 3.59 1.05 -15.09
C TRP A 113 2.48 0.55 -16.00
N LEU A 114 1.23 0.62 -15.53
CA LEU A 114 0.05 0.14 -16.24
C LEU A 114 -0.97 1.26 -16.40
N GLY A 115 -1.58 1.33 -17.58
CA GLY A 115 -2.74 2.19 -17.81
C GLY A 115 -3.99 1.65 -17.12
N TYR A 116 -4.99 2.51 -16.94
CA TYR A 116 -6.24 2.13 -16.26
C TYR A 116 -6.90 0.89 -16.90
N GLU A 117 -7.02 0.87 -18.22
CA GLU A 117 -7.67 -0.24 -18.93
C GLU A 117 -6.90 -1.56 -18.77
N GLU A 118 -5.57 -1.50 -18.73
CA GLU A 118 -4.72 -2.67 -18.45
C GLU A 118 -4.97 -3.19 -17.03
N ILE A 119 -5.10 -2.29 -16.06
CA ILE A 119 -5.38 -2.64 -14.67
C ILE A 119 -6.76 -3.29 -14.54
N VAL A 120 -7.78 -2.73 -15.19
CA VAL A 120 -9.14 -3.32 -15.22
C VAL A 120 -9.12 -4.71 -15.83
N ALA A 121 -8.38 -4.90 -16.92
CA ALA A 121 -8.25 -6.21 -17.58
C ALA A 121 -7.57 -7.27 -16.68
N LEU A 122 -6.80 -6.84 -15.70
CA LEU A 122 -6.11 -7.73 -14.74
C LEU A 122 -6.87 -7.87 -13.41
N SER A 123 -8.12 -7.46 -13.33
CA SER A 123 -8.88 -7.40 -12.06
C SER A 123 -8.98 -8.75 -11.32
N ASP A 124 -9.01 -9.86 -12.05
CA ASP A 124 -8.99 -11.21 -11.48
C ASP A 124 -7.64 -11.60 -10.83
N LYS A 125 -6.59 -10.84 -11.14
CA LYS A 125 -5.24 -11.01 -10.58
C LYS A 125 -4.87 -9.95 -9.55
N HIS A 126 -5.78 -9.08 -9.18
CA HIS A 126 -5.54 -8.12 -8.11
C HIS A 126 -5.41 -8.81 -6.76
N ARG A 127 -4.50 -8.32 -5.93
CA ARG A 127 -4.29 -8.83 -4.56
C ARG A 127 -5.56 -8.76 -3.73
N SER A 128 -6.35 -7.70 -3.93
CA SER A 128 -7.66 -7.50 -3.31
C SER A 128 -8.52 -6.56 -4.17
N PRO A 129 -9.83 -6.49 -3.90
CA PRO A 129 -10.70 -5.49 -4.57
C PRO A 129 -10.29 -4.04 -4.32
N LEU A 130 -9.49 -3.78 -3.28
CA LEU A 130 -9.04 -2.42 -2.95
C LEU A 130 -8.06 -1.86 -3.98
N VAL A 131 -7.40 -2.69 -4.77
CA VAL A 131 -6.46 -2.22 -5.80
C VAL A 131 -7.17 -1.29 -6.78
N LEU A 132 -8.27 -1.71 -7.36
CA LEU A 132 -9.04 -0.89 -8.30
C LEU A 132 -9.83 0.21 -7.58
N GLN A 133 -10.40 -0.09 -6.42
CA GLN A 133 -11.16 0.88 -5.64
C GLN A 133 -10.32 2.13 -5.30
N CYS A 134 -9.07 1.94 -4.88
CA CYS A 134 -8.16 3.05 -4.58
C CYS A 134 -7.87 3.90 -5.82
N ILE A 135 -7.68 3.27 -6.97
CA ILE A 135 -7.43 3.99 -8.23
C ILE A 135 -8.67 4.77 -8.66
N ASP A 136 -9.84 4.17 -8.57
CA ASP A 136 -11.10 4.82 -8.91
C ASP A 136 -11.36 6.06 -8.03
N ASP A 137 -11.13 5.95 -6.74
CA ASP A 137 -11.27 7.07 -5.82
C ASP A 137 -10.24 8.17 -6.09
N TYR A 138 -9.00 7.79 -6.41
CA TYR A 138 -7.97 8.72 -6.85
C TYR A 138 -8.41 9.49 -8.10
N LEU A 139 -8.93 8.79 -9.10
CA LEU A 139 -9.38 9.40 -10.37
C LEU A 139 -10.62 10.28 -10.19
N ARG A 140 -11.45 10.01 -9.18
CA ARG A 140 -12.56 10.89 -8.80
C ARG A 140 -12.10 12.16 -8.08
N GLY A 141 -10.82 12.31 -7.84
CA GLY A 141 -10.25 13.50 -7.20
C GLY A 141 -10.26 13.45 -5.67
N ARG A 142 -10.46 12.30 -5.04
CA ARG A 142 -10.40 12.18 -3.58
C ARG A 142 -9.03 12.54 -3.06
N ARG A 143 -8.99 13.60 -2.26
CA ARG A 143 -7.77 14.09 -1.61
C ARG A 143 -8.14 14.66 -0.25
N LEU A 144 -7.60 14.08 0.80
CA LEU A 144 -7.67 14.62 2.14
C LEU A 144 -6.27 15.14 2.52
N PRO A 145 -6.20 16.25 3.25
CA PRO A 145 -4.89 16.78 3.65
C PRO A 145 -4.19 15.79 4.59
N LEU A 146 -2.87 15.73 4.50
CA LEU A 146 -2.06 14.90 5.41
C LEU A 146 -2.23 15.31 6.87
N SER A 147 -2.63 16.56 7.13
CA SER A 147 -2.97 17.06 8.46
C SER A 147 -4.19 16.37 9.09
N ALA A 148 -4.97 15.59 8.30
CA ALA A 148 -6.01 14.72 8.85
C ALA A 148 -5.44 13.55 9.67
N ILE A 149 -4.13 13.29 9.54
CA ILE A 149 -3.41 12.24 10.27
C ILE A 149 -2.50 12.92 11.28
N TYR A 150 -2.67 12.61 12.54
CA TYR A 150 -1.80 13.08 13.61
C TYR A 150 -1.00 11.90 14.16
N THR A 151 0.32 12.07 14.23
CA THR A 151 1.22 11.10 14.85
C THR A 151 1.83 11.72 16.09
N HIS A 152 1.46 11.24 17.26
CA HIS A 152 2.03 11.71 18.52
C HIS A 152 3.50 11.28 18.62
N PRO A 153 4.41 12.10 19.19
CA PRO A 153 5.83 11.76 19.31
C PRO A 153 6.12 10.39 19.96
N SER A 154 5.27 9.94 20.86
CA SER A 154 5.41 8.62 21.50
C SER A 154 5.40 7.43 20.54
N VAL A 155 4.90 7.62 19.32
CA VAL A 155 4.94 6.58 18.29
C VAL A 155 6.36 6.40 17.75
N ILE A 156 7.07 7.51 17.57
CA ILE A 156 8.40 7.57 16.94
C ILE A 156 9.51 7.29 17.96
N GLU A 157 9.33 7.72 19.21
CA GLU A 157 10.32 7.54 20.25
C GLU A 157 10.37 6.05 20.66
N PRO A 158 11.56 5.41 20.62
CA PRO A 158 11.70 4.08 21.20
C PRO A 158 11.37 4.18 22.69
N GLY A 159 10.44 3.34 23.14
CA GLY A 159 10.03 3.29 24.54
C GLY A 159 11.26 3.12 25.44
N HIS A 160 11.31 3.90 26.51
CA HIS A 160 12.28 3.65 27.55
C HIS A 160 11.97 2.27 28.17
N ALA A 161 12.90 1.34 27.99
CA ALA A 161 12.83 0.03 28.63
C ALA A 161 13.06 0.19 30.14
#